data_171c2a58188e953da46b6ad825c48d5a
#
_entry.id   171c2a58188e953da46b6ad825c48d5a
#
_cell.length_a   1.000
_cell.length_b   1.000
_cell.length_c   1.000
_cell.angle_alpha   90.00
_cell.angle_beta   90.00
_cell.angle_gamma   90.00
#
_symmetry.space_group_name_H-M   'P 1'
#
loop_
_entity.id
_entity.type
_entity.pdbx_description
1 polymer ?
#
loop_
_entity_poly.entity_id
_entity_poly.type
_entity_poly.pdbx_seq_one_letter_code
_entity_poly.pdbx_strand_id
1 'polypeptide(L)'
;MEKSKVYFTDFRTRLGEGLPSKLKRLMKAAGIQNIDMDHKFVAIKLHFGELGNLGFLRPNYAKAVADVVKELGGVPFLTDCNTLYPGNRKNAIEHMYCAWENGFTPLTVGCPVIIGDGLKGTDDIEVPVKGGEYVKNAKIGRAIMDADVFISLNHFKGHETAGFGGAIKNIGMGCGSRAGKMEQHAQGKPEINESLCRGCKRCMKECANDGLVYDETTHKMHIDHEKCLGCGRCIGACNFDAIHSGDAAATKDFNCRMAEYAKAVVDGRPNFHISLVVDVSPNCDCHCENDAPILPNIGMFASFDPLALDQACVDACLKQTPLPNSQLADAMAKEGFCDHYDHFENTTPNAEYKTCLEHAEKIGIGSRDYELIKIS
;
A
#
# COMPACT_ATOMS: atom_id res chain seq x y z
N MET A 1 -26.70 6.89 -10.94
CA MET A 1 -25.71 7.69 -10.19
C MET A 1 -24.81 8.40 -11.20
N GLU A 2 -24.30 9.58 -10.89
CA GLU A 2 -23.29 10.25 -11.73
C GLU A 2 -22.00 9.41 -11.67
N LYS A 3 -21.32 9.26 -12.82
CA LYS A 3 -20.07 8.52 -12.90
C LYS A 3 -18.95 9.22 -12.14
N SER A 4 -18.11 8.47 -11.47
CA SER A 4 -16.93 9.01 -10.81
C SER A 4 -15.94 9.55 -11.85
N LYS A 5 -15.39 10.75 -11.63
CA LYS A 5 -14.44 11.37 -12.55
C LYS A 5 -13.02 10.93 -12.26
N VAL A 6 -12.35 10.41 -13.26
CA VAL A 6 -10.92 10.07 -13.22
C VAL A 6 -10.19 10.91 -14.27
N TYR A 7 -9.24 11.72 -13.81
CA TYR A 7 -8.42 12.56 -14.67
C TYR A 7 -7.13 11.84 -15.04
N PHE A 8 -6.74 11.96 -16.30
CA PHE A 8 -5.59 11.22 -16.85
C PHE A 8 -4.69 12.13 -17.68
N THR A 9 -3.39 11.92 -17.57
CA THR A 9 -2.38 12.44 -18.48
C THR A 9 -1.26 11.42 -18.69
N ASP A 10 -0.75 11.27 -19.91
CA ASP A 10 0.36 10.36 -20.22
C ASP A 10 1.71 10.90 -19.73
N PHE A 11 2.81 10.15 -19.95
CA PHE A 11 4.17 10.58 -19.63
C PHE A 11 4.87 11.38 -20.73
N ARG A 12 4.21 11.66 -21.85
CA ARG A 12 4.81 12.52 -22.89
C ARG A 12 4.88 13.94 -22.37
N THR A 13 6.05 14.55 -22.55
CA THR A 13 6.30 15.94 -22.14
C THR A 13 6.52 16.83 -23.35
N ARG A 14 6.38 18.12 -23.16
CA ARG A 14 6.69 19.15 -24.16
C ARG A 14 7.77 20.09 -23.63
N LEU A 15 8.34 20.89 -24.50
CA LEU A 15 9.36 21.86 -24.12
C LEU A 15 8.83 22.78 -23.01
N GLY A 16 9.57 22.89 -21.92
CA GLY A 16 9.22 23.74 -20.77
C GLY A 16 8.34 23.08 -19.71
N GLU A 17 7.82 21.84 -19.92
CA GLU A 17 7.01 21.14 -18.91
C GLU A 17 7.60 19.78 -18.58
N GLY A 18 8.17 19.62 -17.37
CA GLY A 18 8.62 18.32 -16.84
C GLY A 18 7.48 17.56 -16.13
N LEU A 19 7.71 16.27 -15.85
CA LEU A 19 6.70 15.39 -15.24
C LEU A 19 6.18 15.90 -13.88
N PRO A 20 6.99 16.47 -12.96
CA PRO A 20 6.45 17.03 -11.72
C PRO A 20 5.47 18.18 -11.94
N SER A 21 5.76 19.07 -12.91
CA SER A 21 4.84 20.17 -13.27
C SER A 21 3.56 19.63 -13.90
N LYS A 22 3.67 18.61 -14.74
CA LYS A 22 2.52 17.92 -15.36
C LYS A 22 1.64 17.25 -14.31
N LEU A 23 2.24 16.64 -13.27
CA LEU A 23 1.50 16.08 -12.13
C LEU A 23 0.75 17.16 -11.33
N LYS A 24 1.40 18.31 -11.06
CA LYS A 24 0.73 19.43 -10.38
C LYS A 24 -0.48 19.93 -11.20
N ARG A 25 -0.35 20.01 -12.51
CA ARG A 25 -1.45 20.41 -13.41
C ARG A 25 -2.58 19.37 -13.40
N LEU A 26 -2.26 18.05 -13.38
CA LEU A 26 -3.25 16.99 -13.26
C LEU A 26 -4.07 17.13 -11.97
N MET A 27 -3.41 17.28 -10.82
CA MET A 27 -4.09 17.45 -9.54
C MET A 27 -5.00 18.67 -9.53
N LYS A 28 -4.54 19.81 -10.06
CA LYS A 28 -5.36 21.03 -10.17
C LYS A 28 -6.56 20.84 -11.10
N ALA A 29 -6.36 20.19 -12.24
CA ALA A 29 -7.47 19.86 -13.15
C ALA A 29 -8.49 18.92 -12.52
N ALA A 30 -8.03 17.97 -11.68
CA ALA A 30 -8.89 17.06 -10.94
C ALA A 30 -9.61 17.72 -9.74
N GLY A 31 -9.28 18.97 -9.41
CA GLY A 31 -10.01 19.74 -8.40
C GLY A 31 -9.46 19.64 -6.98
N ILE A 32 -8.20 19.27 -6.77
CA ILE A 32 -7.58 19.15 -5.43
C ILE A 32 -7.75 20.45 -4.60
N GLN A 33 -7.78 21.62 -5.25
CA GLN A 33 -8.00 22.92 -4.62
C GLN A 33 -9.39 23.09 -4.00
N ASN A 34 -10.34 22.19 -4.26
CA ASN A 34 -11.66 22.22 -3.63
C ASN A 34 -11.63 21.65 -2.20
N ILE A 35 -10.51 21.02 -1.80
CA ILE A 35 -10.30 20.61 -0.41
C ILE A 35 -9.75 21.82 0.35
N ASP A 36 -10.45 22.19 1.41
CA ASP A 36 -9.92 23.17 2.36
C ASP A 36 -8.74 22.55 3.14
N MET A 37 -7.53 23.02 2.85
CA MET A 37 -6.28 22.56 3.47
C MET A 37 -5.63 23.63 4.37
N ASP A 38 -6.19 24.84 4.43
CA ASP A 38 -5.54 25.96 5.11
C ASP A 38 -5.30 25.65 6.58
N HIS A 39 -4.04 25.73 7.01
CA HIS A 39 -3.53 25.38 8.34
C HIS A 39 -3.83 23.95 8.81
N LYS A 40 -4.16 23.01 7.90
CA LYS A 40 -4.51 21.62 8.21
C LYS A 40 -3.33 20.68 8.02
N PHE A 41 -3.23 19.66 8.87
CA PHE A 41 -2.30 18.56 8.66
C PHE A 41 -2.78 17.67 7.51
N VAL A 42 -1.90 17.44 6.54
CA VAL A 42 -2.19 16.64 5.34
C VAL A 42 -1.25 15.43 5.29
N ALA A 43 -1.80 14.26 5.53
CA ALA A 43 -1.07 13.00 5.39
C ALA A 43 -0.97 12.61 3.91
N ILE A 44 0.24 12.55 3.37
CA ILE A 44 0.53 12.02 2.05
C ILE A 44 1.03 10.59 2.20
N LYS A 45 0.16 9.62 1.96
CA LYS A 45 0.46 8.19 2.08
C LYS A 45 1.07 7.67 0.79
N LEU A 46 2.27 7.12 0.89
CA LEU A 46 2.91 6.40 -0.21
C LEU A 46 3.75 5.24 0.34
N HIS A 47 4.21 4.36 -0.53
CA HIS A 47 5.18 3.33 -0.22
C HIS A 47 6.59 3.86 -0.49
N PHE A 48 7.51 3.74 0.47
CA PHE A 48 8.87 4.27 0.33
C PHE A 48 9.82 3.33 -0.44
N GLY A 49 9.36 2.15 -0.85
CA GLY A 49 10.19 1.08 -1.43
C GLY A 49 10.92 0.28 -0.35
N GLU A 50 11.21 -0.99 -0.60
CA GLU A 50 12.16 -1.77 0.19
C GLU A 50 13.56 -1.54 -0.34
N LEU A 51 14.61 -1.65 0.49
CA LEU A 51 15.99 -1.49 0.04
C LEU A 51 16.34 -2.56 -1.01
N GLY A 52 16.94 -2.11 -2.11
CA GLY A 52 17.25 -2.94 -3.27
C GLY A 52 16.22 -2.85 -4.40
N ASN A 53 14.98 -2.52 -4.09
CA ASN A 53 13.96 -2.22 -5.09
C ASN A 53 14.17 -0.80 -5.64
N LEU A 54 14.22 -0.65 -6.96
CA LEU A 54 14.34 0.65 -7.63
C LEU A 54 13.14 1.00 -8.50
N GLY A 55 12.10 0.15 -8.50
CA GLY A 55 10.85 0.39 -9.23
C GLY A 55 9.84 1.25 -8.47
N PHE A 56 10.09 1.61 -7.20
CA PHE A 56 9.19 2.47 -6.43
C PHE A 56 9.08 3.89 -6.98
N LEU A 57 8.05 4.63 -6.58
CA LEU A 57 7.83 6.01 -7.02
C LEU A 57 8.98 6.93 -6.59
N ARG A 58 9.51 7.69 -7.56
CA ARG A 58 10.59 8.64 -7.30
C ARG A 58 10.16 9.76 -6.34
N PRO A 59 11.03 10.18 -5.40
CA PRO A 59 10.74 11.26 -4.45
C PRO A 59 10.26 12.57 -5.09
N ASN A 60 10.63 12.83 -6.35
CA ASN A 60 10.21 14.00 -7.13
C ASN A 60 8.68 14.10 -7.29
N TYR A 61 7.98 12.96 -7.39
CA TYR A 61 6.52 12.95 -7.44
C TYR A 61 5.92 13.31 -6.07
N ALA A 62 6.46 12.75 -4.98
CA ALA A 62 6.04 13.09 -3.63
C ALA A 62 6.26 14.58 -3.34
N LYS A 63 7.41 15.13 -3.78
CA LYS A 63 7.67 16.57 -3.70
C LYS A 63 6.61 17.40 -4.42
N ALA A 64 6.24 17.01 -5.64
CA ALA A 64 5.22 17.74 -6.41
C ALA A 64 3.87 17.77 -5.69
N VAL A 65 3.48 16.67 -5.02
CA VAL A 65 2.26 16.62 -4.21
C VAL A 65 2.40 17.51 -2.97
N ALA A 66 3.49 17.41 -2.23
CA ALA A 66 3.75 18.24 -1.04
C ALA A 66 3.77 19.73 -1.38
N ASP A 67 4.34 20.11 -2.53
CA ASP A 67 4.34 21.50 -2.98
C ASP A 67 2.91 22.03 -3.23
N VAL A 68 2.04 21.23 -3.88
CA VAL A 68 0.64 21.63 -4.12
C VAL A 68 -0.12 21.78 -2.79
N VAL A 69 0.09 20.86 -1.85
CA VAL A 69 -0.50 20.99 -0.50
C VAL A 69 -0.09 22.30 0.17
N LYS A 70 1.19 22.66 0.10
CA LYS A 70 1.70 23.93 0.66
C LYS A 70 1.15 25.14 -0.08
N GLU A 71 1.03 25.07 -1.42
CA GLU A 71 0.40 26.14 -2.23
C GLU A 71 -1.05 26.39 -1.79
N LEU A 72 -1.73 25.36 -1.25
CA LEU A 72 -3.10 25.43 -0.71
C LEU A 72 -3.15 25.73 0.81
N GLY A 73 -2.04 26.12 1.43
CA GLY A 73 -1.97 26.48 2.85
C GLY A 73 -1.84 25.29 3.81
N GLY A 74 -1.79 24.04 3.31
CA GLY A 74 -1.71 22.84 4.13
C GLY A 74 -0.32 22.54 4.69
N VAL A 75 -0.26 21.76 5.75
CA VAL A 75 0.96 21.29 6.42
C VAL A 75 1.19 19.81 6.07
N PRO A 76 1.91 19.50 4.97
CA PRO A 76 2.08 18.13 4.52
C PRO A 76 3.13 17.36 5.33
N PHE A 77 2.91 16.06 5.45
CA PHE A 77 3.94 15.08 5.80
C PHE A 77 3.77 13.81 4.98
N LEU A 78 4.88 13.14 4.65
CA LEU A 78 4.84 11.82 4.02
C LEU A 78 4.70 10.76 5.10
N THR A 79 3.95 9.70 4.82
CA THR A 79 3.72 8.62 5.79
C THR A 79 3.57 7.25 5.15
N ASP A 80 3.94 6.23 5.91
CA ASP A 80 3.63 4.82 5.75
C ASP A 80 3.59 4.17 7.14
N CYS A 81 3.07 2.95 7.28
CA CYS A 81 3.13 2.17 8.50
C CYS A 81 4.15 1.02 8.38
N ASN A 82 4.69 0.60 9.53
CA ASN A 82 5.66 -0.48 9.61
C ASN A 82 5.14 -1.80 9.02
N THR A 83 6.06 -2.63 8.52
CA THR A 83 5.72 -3.89 7.86
C THR A 83 5.70 -5.08 8.81
N LEU A 84 5.12 -6.20 8.35
CA LEU A 84 5.18 -7.50 9.01
C LEU A 84 6.36 -8.35 8.54
N TYR A 85 6.93 -8.00 7.38
CA TYR A 85 7.93 -8.83 6.73
C TYR A 85 9.32 -8.59 7.30
N PRO A 86 10.22 -9.61 7.22
CA PRO A 86 11.65 -9.38 7.30
C PRO A 86 12.07 -8.31 6.30
N GLY A 87 12.87 -7.36 6.74
CA GLY A 87 13.31 -6.24 5.89
C GLY A 87 13.59 -4.98 6.68
N ASN A 88 13.77 -3.88 5.96
CA ASN A 88 14.25 -2.63 6.53
C ASN A 88 13.13 -1.67 6.97
N ARG A 89 11.88 -2.13 7.04
CA ARG A 89 10.73 -1.31 7.41
C ARG A 89 9.89 -1.88 8.56
N LYS A 90 10.49 -2.75 9.40
CA LYS A 90 9.78 -3.42 10.50
C LYS A 90 9.64 -2.61 11.79
N ASN A 91 10.36 -1.50 11.93
CA ASN A 91 10.20 -0.51 13.01
C ASN A 91 10.50 0.89 12.48
N ALA A 92 10.07 1.93 13.18
CA ALA A 92 10.16 3.29 12.65
C ALA A 92 11.59 3.75 12.36
N ILE A 93 12.58 3.29 13.11
CA ILE A 93 13.98 3.71 12.91
C ILE A 93 14.50 3.13 11.59
N GLU A 94 14.40 1.81 11.41
CA GLU A 94 14.79 1.15 10.17
C GLU A 94 13.98 1.65 8.98
N HIS A 95 12.67 1.85 9.16
CA HIS A 95 11.77 2.36 8.13
C HIS A 95 12.14 3.79 7.69
N MET A 96 12.52 4.66 8.62
CA MET A 96 13.00 6.00 8.30
C MET A 96 14.34 5.96 7.54
N TYR A 97 15.28 5.09 7.94
CA TYR A 97 16.53 4.91 7.20
C TYR A 97 16.27 4.38 5.79
N CYS A 98 15.40 3.36 5.64
CA CYS A 98 14.99 2.86 4.34
C CYS A 98 14.41 3.97 3.45
N ALA A 99 13.51 4.79 4.00
CA ALA A 99 12.95 5.94 3.27
C ALA A 99 14.04 6.94 2.86
N TRP A 100 15.01 7.22 3.73
CA TRP A 100 16.10 8.17 3.43
C TRP A 100 17.05 7.64 2.37
N GLU A 101 17.44 6.38 2.44
CA GLU A 101 18.29 5.74 1.42
C GLU A 101 17.60 5.69 0.05
N ASN A 102 16.27 5.54 0.03
CA ASN A 102 15.45 5.64 -1.17
C ASN A 102 15.15 7.09 -1.60
N GLY A 103 15.75 8.08 -0.92
CA GLY A 103 15.71 9.49 -1.29
C GLY A 103 14.53 10.29 -0.72
N PHE A 104 13.70 9.71 0.14
CA PHE A 104 12.60 10.42 0.80
C PHE A 104 13.09 11.12 2.08
N THR A 105 13.74 12.25 1.93
CA THR A 105 14.21 13.07 3.04
C THR A 105 13.49 14.43 3.06
N PRO A 106 13.41 15.12 4.19
CA PRO A 106 12.82 16.47 4.22
C PRO A 106 13.46 17.46 3.23
N LEU A 107 14.74 17.25 2.88
CA LEU A 107 15.45 18.07 1.91
C LEU A 107 15.02 17.80 0.48
N THR A 108 14.77 16.54 0.14
CA THR A 108 14.40 16.11 -1.22
C THR A 108 12.91 16.28 -1.51
N VAL A 109 12.05 15.98 -0.53
CA VAL A 109 10.58 16.02 -0.70
C VAL A 109 9.94 17.30 -0.17
N GLY A 110 10.69 18.07 0.64
CA GLY A 110 10.24 19.36 1.13
C GLY A 110 9.26 19.30 2.31
N CYS A 111 9.00 18.14 2.93
CA CYS A 111 8.17 18.00 4.12
C CYS A 111 8.70 16.86 5.02
N PRO A 112 8.30 16.80 6.32
CA PRO A 112 8.66 15.70 7.20
C PRO A 112 8.20 14.33 6.69
N VAL A 113 8.88 13.29 7.15
CA VAL A 113 8.45 11.89 7.03
C VAL A 113 8.09 11.40 8.44
N ILE A 114 6.90 10.85 8.62
CA ILE A 114 6.38 10.35 9.90
C ILE A 114 5.89 8.91 9.68
N ILE A 115 6.39 7.97 10.47
CA ILE A 115 5.90 6.59 10.44
C ILE A 115 4.59 6.52 11.24
N GLY A 116 3.49 6.17 10.54
CA GLY A 116 2.13 6.39 10.99
C GLY A 116 1.69 5.60 12.21
N ASP A 117 2.33 4.45 12.47
CA ASP A 117 2.01 3.53 13.57
C ASP A 117 3.10 3.49 14.66
N GLY A 118 3.94 4.53 14.73
CA GLY A 118 4.93 4.74 15.79
C GLY A 118 6.11 3.78 15.75
N LEU A 119 6.94 3.83 16.82
CA LEU A 119 8.25 3.16 16.86
C LEU A 119 8.17 1.66 16.59
N LYS A 120 7.20 0.96 17.18
CA LYS A 120 7.07 -0.50 17.11
C LYS A 120 5.89 -0.98 16.25
N GLY A 121 5.24 -0.10 15.52
CA GLY A 121 4.04 -0.43 14.74
C GLY A 121 2.79 -0.68 15.59
N THR A 122 2.73 -0.09 16.77
CA THR A 122 1.68 -0.34 17.78
C THR A 122 0.96 0.92 18.24
N ASP A 123 1.28 2.07 17.64
CA ASP A 123 0.54 3.30 17.87
C ASP A 123 -0.58 3.40 16.84
N ASP A 124 -1.74 2.86 17.22
CA ASP A 124 -2.90 2.77 16.36
C ASP A 124 -4.18 3.27 17.03
N ILE A 125 -5.22 3.43 16.23
CA ILE A 125 -6.58 3.70 16.65
C ILE A 125 -7.52 2.73 15.95
N GLU A 126 -8.52 2.25 16.67
CA GLU A 126 -9.59 1.45 16.10
C GLU A 126 -10.63 2.35 15.44
N VAL A 127 -10.87 2.13 14.15
CA VAL A 127 -11.84 2.88 13.34
C VAL A 127 -12.96 1.94 12.92
N PRO A 128 -14.23 2.22 13.28
CA PRO A 128 -15.36 1.39 12.88
C PRO A 128 -15.50 1.36 11.34
N VAL A 129 -15.69 0.16 10.78
CA VAL A 129 -15.94 -0.03 9.34
C VAL A 129 -17.45 -0.11 9.10
N LYS A 130 -18.04 0.98 8.64
CA LYS A 130 -19.48 1.01 8.34
C LYS A 130 -19.80 0.12 7.14
N GLY A 131 -20.62 -0.90 7.35
CA GLY A 131 -20.96 -1.88 6.32
C GLY A 131 -19.88 -2.94 6.06
N GLY A 132 -18.85 -3.03 6.92
CA GLY A 132 -17.84 -4.08 6.86
C GLY A 132 -18.42 -5.45 7.19
N GLU A 133 -17.97 -6.47 6.45
CA GLU A 133 -18.40 -7.86 6.61
C GLU A 133 -17.30 -8.72 7.26
N TYR A 134 -16.05 -8.33 7.10
CA TYR A 134 -14.86 -9.06 7.55
C TYR A 134 -14.16 -8.36 8.71
N VAL A 135 -14.28 -7.03 8.80
CA VAL A 135 -13.62 -6.20 9.80
C VAL A 135 -14.66 -5.30 10.49
N LYS A 136 -14.75 -5.41 11.79
CA LYS A 136 -15.65 -4.54 12.59
C LYS A 136 -15.00 -3.19 12.87
N ASN A 137 -13.76 -3.22 13.35
CA ASN A 137 -12.95 -2.05 13.66
C ASN A 137 -11.55 -2.24 13.04
N ALA A 138 -11.19 -1.38 12.10
CA ALA A 138 -9.86 -1.40 11.49
C ALA A 138 -8.83 -0.72 12.40
N LYS A 139 -7.67 -1.33 12.56
CA LYS A 139 -6.55 -0.80 13.36
C LYS A 139 -5.62 0.00 12.46
N ILE A 140 -5.78 1.31 12.48
CA ILE A 140 -5.08 2.25 11.58
C ILE A 140 -4.00 3.02 12.35
N GLY A 141 -2.85 3.26 11.70
CA GLY A 141 -1.78 4.07 12.29
C GLY A 141 -2.29 5.45 12.73
N ARG A 142 -2.04 5.79 14.00
CA ARG A 142 -2.60 6.97 14.65
C ARG A 142 -2.28 8.27 13.92
N ALA A 143 -1.02 8.51 13.56
CA ALA A 143 -0.64 9.75 12.89
C ALA A 143 -1.36 9.97 11.55
N ILE A 144 -1.82 8.90 10.89
CA ILE A 144 -2.61 8.98 9.66
C ILE A 144 -4.04 9.48 9.98
N MET A 145 -4.63 8.98 11.07
CA MET A 145 -5.97 9.37 11.45
C MET A 145 -6.06 10.71 12.17
N ASP A 146 -4.97 11.16 12.79
CA ASP A 146 -4.86 12.49 13.39
C ASP A 146 -4.72 13.63 12.34
N ALA A 147 -4.39 13.29 11.08
CA ALA A 147 -4.37 14.28 10.00
C ALA A 147 -5.78 14.68 9.56
N ASP A 148 -5.97 15.96 9.23
CA ASP A 148 -7.25 16.53 8.80
C ASP A 148 -7.64 16.09 7.38
N VAL A 149 -6.63 15.97 6.50
CA VAL A 149 -6.78 15.62 5.10
C VAL A 149 -5.88 14.42 4.77
N PHE A 150 -6.39 13.53 3.94
CA PHE A 150 -5.67 12.36 3.49
C PHE A 150 -5.44 12.38 1.97
N ILE A 151 -4.19 12.19 1.55
CA ILE A 151 -3.83 12.03 0.13
C ILE A 151 -3.12 10.70 -0.04
N SER A 152 -3.55 9.85 -0.98
CA SER A 152 -2.78 8.68 -1.37
C SER A 152 -2.02 8.94 -2.68
N LEU A 153 -0.71 8.70 -2.65
CA LEU A 153 0.16 8.70 -3.83
C LEU A 153 0.56 7.26 -4.11
N ASN A 154 0.02 6.68 -5.17
CA ASN A 154 0.06 5.25 -5.39
C ASN A 154 0.98 4.91 -6.56
N HIS A 155 1.87 3.95 -6.36
CA HIS A 155 2.52 3.23 -7.44
C HIS A 155 1.59 2.10 -7.89
N PHE A 156 1.14 2.13 -9.14
CA PHE A 156 0.30 1.07 -9.69
C PHE A 156 1.16 0.02 -10.37
N LYS A 157 1.17 -1.21 -9.86
CA LYS A 157 2.01 -2.33 -10.32
C LYS A 157 1.37 -3.67 -9.96
N GLY A 158 1.97 -4.77 -10.43
CA GLY A 158 1.58 -6.13 -10.05
C GLY A 158 1.72 -6.42 -8.56
N HIS A 159 1.12 -7.52 -8.13
CA HIS A 159 1.21 -8.03 -6.78
C HIS A 159 0.87 -9.52 -6.73
N GLU A 160 1.70 -10.29 -6.05
CA GLU A 160 1.69 -11.74 -6.00
C GLU A 160 0.42 -12.37 -5.38
N THR A 161 -0.33 -11.63 -4.57
CA THR A 161 -1.58 -12.11 -3.95
C THR A 161 -2.79 -11.29 -4.38
N ALA A 162 -2.66 -9.95 -4.37
CA ALA A 162 -3.76 -9.04 -4.64
C ALA A 162 -3.98 -8.77 -6.14
N GLY A 163 -3.24 -9.42 -7.05
CA GLY A 163 -3.25 -9.17 -8.49
C GLY A 163 -2.51 -7.89 -8.85
N PHE A 164 -2.91 -6.76 -8.30
CA PHE A 164 -2.18 -5.50 -8.41
C PHE A 164 -2.16 -4.73 -7.08
N GLY A 165 -1.23 -3.78 -6.97
CA GLY A 165 -1.20 -2.78 -5.92
C GLY A 165 -1.53 -1.41 -6.50
N GLY A 166 -2.63 -0.81 -6.06
CA GLY A 166 -3.09 0.52 -6.44
C GLY A 166 -3.49 1.35 -5.23
N ALA A 167 -4.51 2.21 -5.37
CA ALA A 167 -4.99 3.11 -4.32
C ALA A 167 -5.56 2.31 -3.12
N ILE A 168 -6.47 1.37 -3.37
CA ILE A 168 -7.11 0.59 -2.29
C ILE A 168 -6.05 -0.15 -1.47
N LYS A 169 -5.07 -0.78 -2.12
CA LYS A 169 -3.99 -1.47 -1.41
C LYS A 169 -3.08 -0.50 -0.64
N ASN A 170 -2.67 0.61 -1.26
CA ASN A 170 -1.83 1.60 -0.59
C ASN A 170 -2.53 2.21 0.62
N ILE A 171 -3.83 2.39 0.57
CA ILE A 171 -4.64 2.90 1.68
C ILE A 171 -4.87 1.77 2.71
N GLY A 172 -5.51 0.67 2.33
CA GLY A 172 -5.96 -0.36 3.25
C GLY A 172 -4.81 -1.08 3.95
N MET A 173 -3.93 -1.72 3.17
CA MET A 173 -2.76 -2.40 3.72
C MET A 173 -1.74 -1.41 4.28
N GLY A 174 -1.48 -0.33 3.55
CA GLY A 174 -0.44 0.63 3.88
C GLY A 174 -0.72 1.42 5.17
N CYS A 175 -1.96 1.81 5.43
CA CYS A 175 -2.34 2.57 6.64
C CYS A 175 -2.64 1.69 7.85
N GLY A 176 -2.84 0.38 7.67
CA GLY A 176 -2.99 -0.55 8.78
C GLY A 176 -1.76 -0.55 9.68
N SER A 177 -1.96 -0.50 11.01
CA SER A 177 -0.89 -0.76 11.98
C SER A 177 -0.37 -2.18 11.83
N ARG A 178 0.65 -2.56 12.60
CA ARG A 178 1.12 -3.95 12.61
C ARG A 178 -0.01 -4.93 12.94
N ALA A 179 -0.82 -4.64 13.97
CA ALA A 179 -1.98 -5.45 14.31
C ALA A 179 -3.03 -5.48 13.19
N GLY A 180 -3.24 -4.33 12.53
CA GLY A 180 -4.12 -4.24 11.37
C GLY A 180 -3.64 -5.05 10.18
N LYS A 181 -2.34 -5.00 9.87
CA LYS A 181 -1.75 -5.83 8.81
C LYS A 181 -1.86 -7.33 9.14
N MET A 182 -1.65 -7.71 10.41
CA MET A 182 -1.84 -9.10 10.87
C MET A 182 -3.29 -9.57 10.62
N GLU A 183 -4.29 -8.74 10.97
CA GLU A 183 -5.70 -9.07 10.74
C GLU A 183 -6.02 -9.23 9.27
N GLN A 184 -5.43 -8.40 8.39
CA GLN A 184 -5.64 -8.51 6.96
C GLN A 184 -5.00 -9.76 6.35
N HIS A 185 -3.79 -10.15 6.78
CA HIS A 185 -3.04 -11.28 6.21
C HIS A 185 -3.43 -12.65 6.78
N ALA A 186 -3.45 -12.81 8.09
CA ALA A 186 -3.48 -14.13 8.74
C ALA A 186 -4.56 -14.25 9.82
N GLN A 187 -5.64 -13.49 9.70
CA GLN A 187 -6.66 -13.44 10.76
C GLN A 187 -6.06 -13.09 12.14
N GLY A 188 -4.93 -12.41 12.15
CA GLY A 188 -4.28 -11.94 13.36
C GLY A 188 -3.40 -12.94 14.11
N LYS A 189 -2.96 -14.03 13.50
CA LYS A 189 -2.11 -15.04 14.16
C LYS A 189 -0.72 -15.13 13.50
N PRO A 190 0.37 -14.87 14.27
CA PRO A 190 1.75 -15.09 13.80
C PRO A 190 2.15 -16.55 13.93
N GLU A 191 3.22 -16.94 13.22
CA GLU A 191 3.87 -18.26 13.31
C GLU A 191 5.36 -18.13 13.49
N ILE A 192 6.02 -19.21 13.94
CA ILE A 192 7.47 -19.26 14.14
C ILE A 192 8.09 -20.32 13.23
N ASN A 193 9.04 -19.88 12.40
CA ASN A 193 9.94 -20.80 11.71
C ASN A 193 11.03 -21.26 12.68
N GLU A 194 10.90 -22.47 13.17
CA GLU A 194 11.83 -23.05 14.15
C GLU A 194 13.26 -23.15 13.64
N SER A 195 13.47 -23.32 12.33
CA SER A 195 14.82 -23.41 11.75
C SER A 195 15.59 -22.09 11.90
N LEU A 196 14.92 -20.97 11.88
CA LEU A 196 15.47 -19.63 12.06
C LEU A 196 15.50 -19.19 13.54
N CYS A 197 14.64 -19.77 14.38
CA CYS A 197 14.55 -19.41 15.79
C CYS A 197 15.85 -19.77 16.54
N ARG A 198 16.41 -18.81 17.29
CA ARG A 198 17.60 -18.98 18.13
C ARG A 198 17.30 -19.10 19.63
N GLY A 199 16.03 -19.15 20.01
CA GLY A 199 15.62 -19.27 21.42
C GLY A 199 16.04 -18.09 22.31
N CYS A 200 16.31 -16.93 21.73
CA CYS A 200 16.85 -15.77 22.46
C CYS A 200 15.85 -15.09 23.41
N LYS A 201 14.60 -15.53 23.45
CA LYS A 201 13.50 -15.07 24.34
C LYS A 201 13.16 -13.57 24.20
N ARG A 202 13.70 -12.86 23.19
CA ARG A 202 13.45 -11.42 23.01
C ARG A 202 11.97 -11.14 22.73
N CYS A 203 11.33 -11.96 21.91
CA CYS A 203 9.91 -11.84 21.58
C CYS A 203 8.99 -11.99 22.80
N MET A 204 9.35 -12.80 23.80
CA MET A 204 8.58 -12.93 25.05
C MET A 204 8.47 -11.60 25.79
N LYS A 205 9.54 -10.77 25.79
CA LYS A 205 9.54 -9.47 26.47
C LYS A 205 8.58 -8.47 25.85
N GLU A 206 8.20 -8.68 24.60
CA GLU A 206 7.26 -7.83 23.86
C GLU A 206 5.82 -8.36 23.93
N CYS A 207 5.62 -9.58 24.42
CA CYS A 207 4.29 -10.18 24.51
C CYS A 207 3.60 -9.75 25.81
N ALA A 208 2.55 -8.95 25.69
CA ALA A 208 1.78 -8.48 26.84
C ALA A 208 0.77 -9.51 27.37
N ASN A 209 0.58 -10.64 26.69
CA ASN A 209 -0.47 -11.62 27.01
C ASN A 209 0.09 -13.05 27.19
N ASP A 210 1.39 -13.17 27.42
CA ASP A 210 2.08 -14.45 27.66
C ASP A 210 1.81 -15.54 26.60
N GLY A 211 1.54 -15.10 25.36
CA GLY A 211 1.28 -15.99 24.23
C GLY A 211 2.56 -16.56 23.58
N LEU A 212 3.74 -16.32 24.15
CA LEU A 212 5.02 -16.87 23.68
C LEU A 212 5.63 -17.76 24.73
N VAL A 213 5.84 -19.01 24.38
CA VAL A 213 6.35 -20.07 25.27
C VAL A 213 7.73 -20.50 24.79
N TYR A 214 8.66 -20.62 25.71
CA TYR A 214 9.98 -21.21 25.44
C TYR A 214 9.97 -22.70 25.77
N ASP A 215 10.38 -23.52 24.83
CA ASP A 215 10.55 -24.96 25.03
C ASP A 215 11.98 -25.22 25.48
N GLU A 216 12.13 -25.70 26.69
CA GLU A 216 13.43 -26.06 27.30
C GLU A 216 14.08 -27.27 26.63
N THR A 217 13.32 -28.10 25.90
CA THR A 217 13.83 -29.31 25.23
C THR A 217 14.43 -28.96 23.87
N THR A 218 13.70 -28.20 23.06
CA THR A 218 14.13 -27.82 21.71
C THR A 218 14.95 -26.53 21.70
N HIS A 219 14.96 -25.80 22.80
CA HIS A 219 15.53 -24.45 22.92
C HIS A 219 14.94 -23.45 21.89
N LYS A 220 13.66 -23.60 21.53
CA LYS A 220 12.93 -22.76 20.58
C LYS A 220 11.76 -22.05 21.24
N MET A 221 11.27 -21.05 20.53
CA MET A 221 10.03 -20.35 20.91
C MET A 221 8.84 -20.95 20.18
N HIS A 222 7.70 -21.03 20.86
CA HIS A 222 6.40 -21.41 20.29
C HIS A 222 5.36 -20.35 20.60
N ILE A 223 4.28 -20.33 19.82
CA ILE A 223 3.15 -19.42 20.04
C ILE A 223 1.96 -20.22 20.57
N ASP A 224 1.49 -19.84 21.74
CA ASP A 224 0.21 -20.27 22.27
C ASP A 224 -0.90 -19.41 21.61
N HIS A 225 -1.55 -19.95 20.59
CA HIS A 225 -2.55 -19.26 19.81
C HIS A 225 -3.85 -18.97 20.61
N GLU A 226 -4.09 -19.63 21.73
CA GLU A 226 -5.23 -19.33 22.61
C GLU A 226 -4.98 -18.02 23.36
N LYS A 227 -3.75 -17.75 23.77
CA LYS A 227 -3.35 -16.52 24.45
C LYS A 227 -2.95 -15.41 23.46
N CYS A 228 -2.63 -15.72 22.23
CA CYS A 228 -2.14 -14.76 21.26
C CYS A 228 -3.25 -13.80 20.81
N LEU A 229 -3.05 -12.49 21.02
CA LEU A 229 -3.96 -11.43 20.59
C LEU A 229 -3.74 -10.97 19.13
N GLY A 230 -2.78 -11.54 18.40
CA GLY A 230 -2.51 -11.17 17.02
C GLY A 230 -1.91 -9.76 16.81
N CYS A 231 -1.33 -9.16 17.84
CA CYS A 231 -0.80 -7.79 17.76
C CYS A 231 0.50 -7.65 16.94
N GLY A 232 1.17 -8.75 16.60
CA GLY A 232 2.39 -8.79 15.78
C GLY A 232 3.65 -8.18 16.40
N ARG A 233 3.66 -7.75 17.67
CA ARG A 233 4.84 -7.16 18.34
C ARG A 233 6.06 -8.08 18.28
N CYS A 234 5.84 -9.39 18.43
CA CYS A 234 6.89 -10.40 18.38
C CYS A 234 7.61 -10.46 17.02
N ILE A 235 6.92 -10.17 15.93
CA ILE A 235 7.51 -10.11 14.59
C ILE A 235 8.56 -8.99 14.54
N GLY A 236 8.18 -7.77 14.96
CA GLY A 236 9.11 -6.64 14.99
C GLY A 236 10.24 -6.76 16.01
N ALA A 237 10.11 -7.63 17.01
CA ALA A 237 11.14 -7.88 17.99
C ALA A 237 12.17 -8.95 17.57
N CYS A 238 11.84 -9.76 16.56
CA CYS A 238 12.68 -10.86 16.13
C CYS A 238 13.83 -10.36 15.22
N ASN A 239 15.07 -10.45 15.71
CA ASN A 239 16.25 -10.07 14.92
C ASN A 239 16.70 -11.17 13.94
N PHE A 240 16.09 -12.35 14.00
CA PHE A 240 16.43 -13.51 13.17
C PHE A 240 15.34 -13.79 12.14
N ASP A 241 14.34 -12.90 12.04
CA ASP A 241 13.21 -13.01 11.14
C ASP A 241 12.49 -14.38 11.20
N ALA A 242 12.58 -15.00 12.37
CA ALA A 242 11.98 -16.32 12.62
C ALA A 242 10.46 -16.24 12.84
N ILE A 243 9.90 -15.07 13.10
CA ILE A 243 8.46 -14.89 13.36
C ILE A 243 7.86 -14.11 12.20
N HIS A 244 6.82 -14.66 11.59
CA HIS A 244 6.13 -14.10 10.44
C HIS A 244 4.61 -14.16 10.65
N SER A 245 3.83 -13.52 9.77
CA SER A 245 2.39 -13.76 9.70
C SER A 245 2.15 -15.22 9.33
N GLY A 246 1.21 -15.88 10.00
CA GLY A 246 0.81 -17.25 9.67
C GLY A 246 0.30 -17.39 8.24
N ASP A 247 -0.22 -18.56 7.89
CA ASP A 247 -0.76 -18.83 6.57
C ASP A 247 -1.72 -17.71 6.13
N ALA A 248 -1.51 -17.22 4.93
CA ALA A 248 -2.33 -16.14 4.39
C ALA A 248 -3.81 -16.53 4.45
N ALA A 249 -4.65 -15.61 4.93
CA ALA A 249 -6.10 -15.73 4.76
C ALA A 249 -6.40 -16.04 3.28
N ALA A 250 -7.46 -16.80 3.02
CA ALA A 250 -7.86 -17.06 1.64
C ALA A 250 -7.81 -15.76 0.84
N THR A 251 -7.27 -15.78 -0.36
CA THR A 251 -7.01 -14.59 -1.20
C THR A 251 -8.22 -13.65 -1.26
N LYS A 252 -9.42 -14.24 -1.29
CA LYS A 252 -10.69 -13.50 -1.22
C LYS A 252 -10.83 -12.69 0.06
N ASP A 253 -10.64 -13.32 1.22
CA ASP A 253 -10.79 -12.66 2.53
C ASP A 253 -9.76 -11.55 2.72
N PHE A 254 -8.53 -11.79 2.28
CA PHE A 254 -7.46 -10.79 2.25
C PHE A 254 -7.88 -9.56 1.46
N ASN A 255 -8.39 -9.75 0.24
CA ASN A 255 -8.83 -8.67 -0.64
C ASN A 255 -10.02 -7.90 -0.08
N CYS A 256 -11.00 -8.59 0.52
CA CYS A 256 -12.15 -7.95 1.16
C CYS A 256 -11.73 -7.12 2.39
N ARG A 257 -10.88 -7.66 3.27
CA ARG A 257 -10.38 -6.93 4.44
C ARG A 257 -9.56 -5.71 4.04
N MET A 258 -8.74 -5.82 3.00
CA MET A 258 -7.97 -4.70 2.47
C MET A 258 -8.88 -3.55 2.00
N ALA A 259 -9.98 -3.84 1.31
CA ALA A 259 -10.99 -2.85 0.94
C ALA A 259 -11.66 -2.23 2.17
N GLU A 260 -12.02 -3.03 3.18
CA GLU A 260 -12.63 -2.53 4.42
C GLU A 260 -11.70 -1.63 5.23
N TYR A 261 -10.41 -1.96 5.28
CA TYR A 261 -9.39 -1.09 5.87
C TYR A 261 -9.24 0.22 5.09
N ALA A 262 -9.28 0.17 3.75
CA ALA A 262 -9.25 1.38 2.93
C ALA A 262 -10.47 2.28 3.23
N LYS A 263 -11.67 1.69 3.35
CA LYS A 263 -12.88 2.42 3.73
C LYS A 263 -12.72 3.13 5.08
N ALA A 264 -12.19 2.45 6.09
CA ALA A 264 -11.96 3.04 7.41
C ALA A 264 -11.08 4.29 7.37
N VAL A 265 -10.11 4.33 6.45
CA VAL A 265 -9.20 5.48 6.31
C VAL A 265 -9.87 6.66 5.63
N VAL A 266 -10.69 6.43 4.59
CA VAL A 266 -11.20 7.51 3.73
C VAL A 266 -12.61 7.97 4.10
N ASP A 267 -13.40 7.14 4.76
CA ASP A 267 -14.82 7.42 5.03
C ASP A 267 -14.97 8.63 5.97
N GLY A 268 -15.77 9.61 5.52
CA GLY A 268 -16.13 10.77 6.33
C GLY A 268 -15.04 11.83 6.52
N ARG A 269 -13.93 11.79 5.77
CA ARG A 269 -12.87 12.82 5.80
C ARG A 269 -12.49 13.28 4.40
N PRO A 270 -11.97 14.53 4.24
CA PRO A 270 -11.45 15.00 2.96
C PRO A 270 -10.27 14.13 2.51
N ASN A 271 -10.35 13.62 1.28
CA ASN A 271 -9.29 12.79 0.73
C ASN A 271 -9.16 12.99 -0.79
N PHE A 272 -7.98 12.64 -1.34
CA PHE A 272 -7.67 12.72 -2.74
C PHE A 272 -6.65 11.65 -3.13
N HIS A 273 -6.76 11.08 -4.33
CA HIS A 273 -5.98 9.93 -4.75
C HIS A 273 -5.28 10.16 -6.07
N ILE A 274 -4.02 9.76 -6.15
CA ILE A 274 -3.16 9.89 -7.31
C ILE A 274 -2.49 8.54 -7.56
N SER A 275 -2.60 8.00 -8.77
CA SER A 275 -1.92 6.77 -9.17
C SER A 275 -1.00 7.02 -10.36
N LEU A 276 0.23 6.55 -10.27
CA LEU A 276 1.19 6.55 -11.37
C LEU A 276 1.36 5.12 -11.87
N VAL A 277 1.00 4.91 -13.14
CA VAL A 277 1.18 3.63 -13.83
C VAL A 277 2.51 3.71 -14.59
N VAL A 278 3.57 3.47 -13.86
CA VAL A 278 4.97 3.61 -14.27
C VAL A 278 5.77 2.46 -13.68
N ASP A 279 6.79 1.96 -14.39
CA ASP A 279 7.64 0.85 -13.93
C ASP A 279 6.81 -0.30 -13.35
N VAL A 280 5.78 -0.74 -14.11
CA VAL A 280 4.78 -1.73 -13.69
C VAL A 280 5.45 -3.09 -13.53
N SER A 281 6.07 -3.32 -12.37
CA SER A 281 6.72 -4.57 -12.00
C SER A 281 5.69 -5.66 -11.69
N PRO A 282 6.05 -6.96 -11.83
CA PRO A 282 5.18 -8.06 -11.39
C PRO A 282 5.03 -8.12 -9.86
N ASN A 283 6.05 -7.67 -9.13
CA ASN A 283 6.16 -7.78 -7.68
C ASN A 283 5.83 -6.45 -6.97
N CYS A 284 5.47 -6.58 -5.70
CA CYS A 284 5.21 -5.42 -4.84
C CYS A 284 6.49 -4.68 -4.47
N ASP A 285 6.41 -3.34 -4.30
CA ASP A 285 7.53 -2.53 -3.77
C ASP A 285 7.98 -2.94 -2.35
N CYS A 286 7.26 -3.87 -1.71
CA CYS A 286 7.63 -4.41 -0.40
C CYS A 286 8.72 -5.50 -0.48
N HIS A 287 9.11 -5.92 -1.67
CA HIS A 287 10.22 -6.83 -1.95
C HIS A 287 11.45 -6.05 -2.41
N CYS A 288 12.64 -6.52 -2.11
CA CYS A 288 13.88 -5.93 -2.61
C CYS A 288 14.06 -6.17 -4.12
N GLU A 289 13.52 -7.27 -4.63
CA GLU A 289 13.46 -7.62 -6.05
C GLU A 289 12.16 -7.13 -6.69
N ASN A 290 12.26 -6.16 -7.59
CA ASN A 290 11.08 -5.68 -8.34
C ASN A 290 10.87 -6.37 -9.69
N ASP A 291 11.91 -6.98 -10.24
CA ASP A 291 11.98 -7.51 -11.60
C ASP A 291 11.73 -6.46 -12.71
N ALA A 292 11.82 -6.88 -13.96
CA ALA A 292 11.57 -6.01 -15.11
C ALA A 292 10.07 -5.65 -15.21
N PRO A 293 9.74 -4.42 -15.65
CA PRO A 293 8.34 -4.05 -15.88
C PRO A 293 7.67 -4.99 -16.90
N ILE A 294 6.43 -5.38 -16.60
CA ILE A 294 5.62 -6.24 -17.47
C ILE A 294 4.89 -5.46 -18.57
N LEU A 295 4.66 -4.16 -18.35
CA LEU A 295 3.94 -3.25 -19.25
C LEU A 295 4.70 -1.94 -19.43
N PRO A 296 4.51 -1.22 -20.55
CA PRO A 296 5.07 0.10 -20.75
C PRO A 296 4.48 1.11 -19.76
N ASN A 297 5.23 2.20 -19.51
CA ASN A 297 4.73 3.32 -18.71
C ASN A 297 3.51 3.97 -19.40
N ILE A 298 2.41 4.15 -18.67
CA ILE A 298 1.13 4.60 -19.22
C ILE A 298 0.88 6.07 -18.93
N GLY A 299 0.89 6.44 -17.64
CA GLY A 299 0.57 7.81 -17.26
C GLY A 299 0.24 8.00 -15.78
N MET A 300 -0.29 9.17 -15.49
CA MET A 300 -0.70 9.61 -14.17
C MET A 300 -2.21 9.80 -14.14
N PHE A 301 -2.84 9.32 -13.09
CA PHE A 301 -4.27 9.37 -12.87
C PHE A 301 -4.57 10.07 -11.54
N ALA A 302 -5.69 10.79 -11.45
CA ALA A 302 -6.14 11.45 -10.23
C ALA A 302 -7.66 11.42 -10.09
N SER A 303 -8.15 11.19 -8.87
CA SER A 303 -9.59 11.14 -8.56
C SER A 303 -9.84 11.38 -7.08
N PHE A 304 -11.06 11.79 -6.74
CA PHE A 304 -11.59 11.73 -5.37
C PHE A 304 -12.11 10.34 -4.99
N ASP A 305 -12.28 9.46 -5.97
CA ASP A 305 -12.77 8.09 -5.78
C ASP A 305 -11.61 7.10 -5.98
N PRO A 306 -11.11 6.43 -4.91
CA PRO A 306 -10.00 5.51 -5.02
C PRO A 306 -10.35 4.23 -5.79
N LEU A 307 -11.63 3.81 -5.79
CA LEU A 307 -12.08 2.63 -6.51
C LEU A 307 -12.14 2.90 -8.02
N ALA A 308 -12.75 4.03 -8.41
CA ALA A 308 -12.75 4.46 -9.81
C ALA A 308 -11.34 4.65 -10.36
N LEU A 309 -10.43 5.15 -9.51
CA LEU A 309 -9.03 5.33 -9.85
C LEU A 309 -8.34 3.99 -10.14
N ASP A 310 -8.50 2.99 -9.28
CA ASP A 310 -7.93 1.66 -9.47
C ASP A 310 -8.54 0.95 -10.69
N GLN A 311 -9.86 1.05 -10.90
CA GLN A 311 -10.53 0.51 -12.08
C GLN A 311 -9.99 1.14 -13.37
N ALA A 312 -9.81 2.47 -13.40
CA ALA A 312 -9.26 3.15 -14.57
C ALA A 312 -7.80 2.77 -14.86
N CYS A 313 -7.00 2.55 -13.81
CA CYS A 313 -5.60 2.13 -13.94
C CYS A 313 -5.51 0.69 -14.50
N VAL A 314 -6.28 -0.26 -13.96
CA VAL A 314 -6.28 -1.64 -14.47
C VAL A 314 -6.79 -1.71 -15.91
N ASP A 315 -7.87 -0.99 -16.24
CA ASP A 315 -8.40 -0.91 -17.61
C ASP A 315 -7.38 -0.34 -18.60
N ALA A 316 -6.55 0.61 -18.15
CA ALA A 316 -5.47 1.17 -18.97
C ALA A 316 -4.32 0.17 -19.14
N CYS A 317 -3.99 -0.61 -18.12
CA CYS A 317 -2.98 -1.68 -18.17
C CYS A 317 -3.39 -2.79 -19.14
N LEU A 318 -4.63 -3.28 -19.05
CA LEU A 318 -5.12 -4.39 -19.88
C LEU A 318 -5.16 -4.06 -21.38
N LYS A 319 -5.09 -2.79 -21.75
CA LYS A 319 -5.02 -2.31 -23.14
C LYS A 319 -3.58 -2.25 -23.70
N GLN A 320 -2.57 -2.49 -22.87
CA GLN A 320 -1.17 -2.40 -23.29
C GLN A 320 -0.68 -3.72 -23.87
N THR A 321 0.32 -3.63 -24.72
CA THR A 321 1.07 -4.80 -25.18
C THR A 321 2.10 -5.17 -24.11
N PRO A 322 2.19 -6.45 -23.70
CA PRO A 322 3.23 -6.92 -22.77
C PRO A 322 4.64 -6.58 -23.25
N LEU A 323 5.51 -6.21 -22.32
CA LEU A 323 6.93 -5.99 -22.65
C LEU A 323 7.66 -7.33 -22.83
N PRO A 324 8.55 -7.43 -23.83
CA PRO A 324 9.42 -8.59 -23.95
C PRO A 324 10.42 -8.66 -22.78
N ASN A 325 10.99 -9.84 -22.52
CA ASN A 325 11.92 -10.08 -21.40
C ASN A 325 11.32 -9.67 -20.05
N SER A 326 10.09 -10.08 -19.80
CA SER A 326 9.36 -9.82 -18.56
C SER A 326 8.68 -11.10 -18.08
N GLN A 327 8.34 -11.16 -16.80
CA GLN A 327 7.63 -12.32 -16.23
C GLN A 327 6.32 -12.63 -16.97
N LEU A 328 5.58 -11.62 -17.44
CA LEU A 328 4.38 -11.79 -18.26
C LEU A 328 4.71 -12.43 -19.61
N ALA A 329 5.74 -11.94 -20.31
CA ALA A 329 6.16 -12.52 -21.59
C ALA A 329 6.62 -13.98 -21.43
N ASP A 330 7.35 -14.29 -20.35
CA ASP A 330 7.79 -15.64 -20.03
C ASP A 330 6.62 -16.56 -19.72
N ALA A 331 5.62 -16.06 -18.98
CA ALA A 331 4.40 -16.81 -18.72
C ALA A 331 3.62 -17.14 -20.00
N MET A 332 3.46 -16.16 -20.88
CA MET A 332 2.77 -16.32 -22.17
C MET A 332 3.50 -17.25 -23.14
N ALA A 333 4.84 -17.39 -23.00
CA ALA A 333 5.63 -18.28 -23.84
C ALA A 333 5.64 -19.75 -23.38
N LYS A 334 5.07 -20.06 -22.21
CA LYS A 334 5.04 -21.44 -21.68
C LYS A 334 4.13 -22.35 -22.51
N GLU A 335 4.56 -23.60 -22.70
CA GLU A 335 3.72 -24.64 -23.30
C GLU A 335 2.46 -24.85 -22.45
N GLY A 336 1.30 -24.86 -23.09
CA GLY A 336 0.00 -24.99 -22.40
C GLY A 336 -0.49 -23.71 -21.71
N PHE A 337 0.10 -22.55 -22.02
CA PHE A 337 -0.38 -21.27 -21.50
C PHE A 337 -1.88 -21.08 -21.83
N CYS A 338 -2.64 -20.70 -20.80
CA CYS A 338 -4.03 -20.31 -20.93
C CYS A 338 -4.14 -18.79 -20.74
N ASP A 339 -4.56 -18.08 -21.77
CA ASP A 339 -4.75 -16.63 -21.70
C ASP A 339 -6.05 -16.29 -20.97
N HIS A 340 -5.93 -15.61 -19.83
CA HIS A 340 -7.05 -15.12 -19.04
C HIS A 340 -7.57 -13.74 -19.53
N TYR A 341 -6.97 -13.18 -20.59
CA TYR A 341 -7.22 -11.81 -21.07
C TYR A 341 -6.97 -10.75 -19.99
N ASP A 342 -6.09 -11.07 -19.06
CA ASP A 342 -5.75 -10.26 -17.91
C ASP A 342 -4.25 -10.36 -17.61
N HIS A 343 -3.53 -9.26 -17.80
CA HIS A 343 -2.07 -9.24 -17.66
C HIS A 343 -1.60 -9.59 -16.26
N PHE A 344 -2.35 -9.20 -15.22
CA PHE A 344 -1.99 -9.49 -13.84
C PHE A 344 -2.26 -10.95 -13.47
N GLU A 345 -3.39 -11.50 -13.91
CA GLU A 345 -3.73 -12.91 -13.73
C GLU A 345 -2.80 -13.82 -14.55
N ASN A 346 -2.46 -13.41 -15.78
CA ASN A 346 -1.48 -14.12 -16.61
C ASN A 346 -0.07 -14.11 -16.00
N THR A 347 0.32 -13.02 -15.31
CA THR A 347 1.62 -12.91 -14.64
C THR A 347 1.68 -13.76 -13.39
N THR A 348 0.58 -13.75 -12.59
CA THR A 348 0.48 -14.43 -11.29
C THR A 348 -0.85 -15.16 -11.19
N PRO A 349 -0.95 -16.41 -11.67
CA PRO A 349 -2.24 -17.11 -11.88
C PRO A 349 -3.11 -17.33 -10.63
N ASN A 350 -2.57 -17.21 -9.43
CA ASN A 350 -3.34 -17.37 -8.19
C ASN A 350 -3.66 -16.02 -7.52
N ALA A 351 -3.25 -14.92 -8.12
CA ALA A 351 -3.56 -13.59 -7.63
C ALA A 351 -4.95 -13.15 -8.11
N GLU A 352 -5.66 -12.44 -7.27
CA GLU A 352 -7.05 -12.09 -7.55
C GLU A 352 -7.35 -10.68 -7.02
N TYR A 353 -7.75 -9.76 -7.88
CA TYR A 353 -8.07 -8.37 -7.53
C TYR A 353 -9.55 -8.03 -7.71
N LYS A 354 -10.26 -8.80 -8.55
CA LYS A 354 -11.66 -8.52 -8.93
C LYS A 354 -12.56 -8.49 -7.70
N THR A 355 -12.38 -9.45 -6.79
CA THR A 355 -13.09 -9.48 -5.50
C THR A 355 -12.83 -8.21 -4.66
N CYS A 356 -11.60 -7.67 -4.66
CA CYS A 356 -11.30 -6.44 -3.94
C CYS A 356 -12.13 -5.27 -4.49
N LEU A 357 -12.17 -5.08 -5.82
CA LEU A 357 -12.92 -4.01 -6.46
C LEU A 357 -14.44 -4.16 -6.28
N GLU A 358 -14.95 -5.39 -6.43
CA GLU A 358 -16.37 -5.71 -6.21
C GLU A 358 -16.81 -5.46 -4.78
N HIS A 359 -15.99 -5.90 -3.82
CA HIS A 359 -16.29 -5.69 -2.41
C HIS A 359 -16.19 -4.21 -2.01
N ALA A 360 -15.20 -3.48 -2.55
CA ALA A 360 -15.06 -2.05 -2.34
C ALA A 360 -16.29 -1.26 -2.83
N GLU A 361 -16.84 -1.63 -3.99
CA GLU A 361 -18.08 -1.05 -4.51
C GLU A 361 -19.27 -1.40 -3.62
N LYS A 362 -19.41 -2.68 -3.25
CA LYS A 362 -20.47 -3.19 -2.39
C LYS A 362 -20.55 -2.46 -1.04
N ILE A 363 -19.41 -2.20 -0.41
CA ILE A 363 -19.36 -1.49 0.87
C ILE A 363 -19.38 0.03 0.73
N GLY A 364 -19.41 0.56 -0.50
CA GLY A 364 -19.58 1.99 -0.78
C GLY A 364 -18.32 2.84 -0.56
N ILE A 365 -17.15 2.34 -0.97
CA ILE A 365 -15.93 3.16 -1.05
C ILE A 365 -16.04 4.14 -2.22
N GLY A 366 -16.57 3.68 -3.35
CA GLY A 366 -16.69 4.43 -4.58
C GLY A 366 -17.47 3.63 -5.63
N SER A 367 -17.25 3.94 -6.92
CA SER A 367 -17.87 3.25 -8.04
C SER A 367 -16.84 2.77 -9.06
N ARG A 368 -17.06 1.59 -9.63
CA ARG A 368 -16.28 1.07 -10.76
C ARG A 368 -16.71 1.72 -12.09
N ASP A 369 -17.85 2.38 -12.12
CA ASP A 369 -18.30 3.15 -13.31
C ASP A 369 -17.73 4.58 -13.25
N TYR A 370 -16.85 4.89 -14.18
CA TYR A 370 -16.11 6.14 -14.20
C TYR A 370 -16.14 6.84 -15.57
N GLU A 371 -15.91 8.15 -15.57
CA GLU A 371 -15.62 8.96 -16.74
C GLU A 371 -14.13 9.30 -16.77
N LEU A 372 -13.42 8.91 -17.84
CA LEU A 372 -12.01 9.24 -18.02
C LEU A 372 -11.85 10.58 -18.73
N ILE A 373 -11.34 11.58 -18.01
CA ILE A 373 -11.08 12.92 -18.51
C ILE A 373 -9.59 13.07 -18.83
N LYS A 374 -9.27 13.11 -20.11
CA LYS A 374 -7.89 13.31 -20.57
C LYS A 374 -7.50 14.78 -20.53
N ILE A 375 -6.32 15.06 -19.93
CA ILE A 375 -5.73 16.38 -19.88
C ILE A 375 -4.51 16.41 -20.81
N SER A 376 -4.50 17.36 -21.71
CA SER A 376 -3.43 17.55 -22.71
C SER A 376 -2.16 18.16 -22.09
#